data_956cca86bbbe8425f0c9b66bce493a65
#
_entry.id   956cca86bbbe8425f0c9b66bce493a65
#
_cell.length_a   1.000
_cell.length_b   1.000
_cell.length_c   1.000
_cell.angle_alpha   90.00
_cell.angle_beta   90.00
_cell.angle_gamma   90.00
#
_symmetry.space_group_name_H-M   'P 1'
#
loop_
_entity.id
_entity.type
_entity.pdbx_description
1 polymer ?
#
loop_
_entity_poly.entity_id
_entity_poly.type
_entity_poly.pdbx_seq_one_letter_code
_entity_poly.pdbx_strand_id
1 'polypeptide(L)'
;LSERRKTIDPTRGMFFQDGYAELFIAWRKNRPVGTIACAEDLVRTKTHGVGECMIGFFDCIDDYEVAEALFCQAETWARAHNLVALYGTYNLDREDSRGILIEGRDRPPVSYCGHNPPYYQSLFERNGFSKDGDDGLAYIIKVDLEDPEIQHLLRLADKVRQRRNFIIRGGNLKDIEGEIDRILELQNRGLAHFEGFTPYTRASIEAIVLPMLNILDPELVLFAEVDGKTVGWFPGVPNMNEILSHLNGLRHPWDYLRLLRHARLKPRTVAVKSVVVLPEYWDTGVGVLLFDEMARRAA
;
A
#
# COMPACT_ATOMS: atom_id res chain seq x y z
N LEU A 1 -12.43 10.12 -5.83
CA LEU A 1 -13.06 11.02 -4.83
C LEU A 1 -14.05 10.29 -3.92
N SER A 2 -14.88 9.38 -4.43
CA SER A 2 -15.85 8.62 -3.60
C SER A 2 -15.16 7.72 -2.58
N GLU A 3 -14.13 6.99 -2.97
CA GLU A 3 -13.38 6.10 -2.08
C GLU A 3 -12.64 6.89 -0.99
N ARG A 4 -11.94 7.97 -1.33
CA ARG A 4 -11.28 8.83 -0.31
C ARG A 4 -12.27 9.44 0.68
N ARG A 5 -13.47 9.83 0.22
CA ARG A 5 -14.54 10.28 1.13
C ARG A 5 -15.02 9.16 2.05
N LYS A 6 -15.11 7.93 1.55
CA LYS A 6 -15.45 6.76 2.36
C LYS A 6 -14.37 6.49 3.42
N THR A 7 -13.09 6.56 3.04
CA THR A 7 -11.96 6.32 3.97
C THR A 7 -11.98 7.27 5.17
N ILE A 8 -12.31 8.55 4.97
CA ILE A 8 -12.31 9.56 6.04
C ILE A 8 -13.68 9.71 6.76
N ASP A 9 -14.70 8.95 6.36
CA ASP A 9 -16.03 8.99 6.97
C ASP A 9 -16.04 8.05 8.20
N PRO A 10 -16.25 8.56 9.42
CA PRO A 10 -16.23 7.74 10.64
C PRO A 10 -17.27 6.61 10.65
N THR A 11 -18.34 6.72 9.84
CA THR A 11 -19.41 5.71 9.78
C THR A 11 -19.17 4.64 8.71
N ARG A 12 -18.23 4.85 7.79
CA ARG A 12 -18.03 4.04 6.60
C ARG A 12 -16.58 3.58 6.38
N GLY A 13 -15.63 4.32 6.93
CA GLY A 13 -14.20 4.02 6.81
C GLY A 13 -13.83 2.82 7.68
N MET A 14 -13.16 1.84 7.09
CA MET A 14 -12.78 0.60 7.78
C MET A 14 -11.82 0.86 8.94
N PHE A 15 -10.96 1.88 8.83
CA PHE A 15 -10.05 2.28 9.91
C PHE A 15 -10.78 2.55 11.23
N PHE A 16 -11.96 3.14 11.18
CA PHE A 16 -12.73 3.50 12.37
C PHE A 16 -13.34 2.31 13.15
N GLN A 17 -13.15 1.08 12.65
CA GLN A 17 -13.43 -0.13 13.44
C GLN A 17 -12.31 -0.40 14.46
N ASP A 18 -11.08 -0.01 14.13
CA ASP A 18 -9.86 -0.33 14.88
C ASP A 18 -9.12 0.93 15.36
N GLY A 19 -9.73 2.12 15.22
CA GLY A 19 -9.11 3.38 15.57
C GLY A 19 -10.07 4.56 15.50
N TYR A 20 -9.54 5.74 15.74
CA TYR A 20 -10.26 7.00 15.58
C TYR A 20 -9.34 8.08 15.00
N ALA A 21 -9.95 9.06 14.33
CA ALA A 21 -9.21 10.13 13.67
C ALA A 21 -9.98 11.44 13.66
N GLU A 22 -9.24 12.52 13.58
CA GLU A 22 -9.76 13.87 13.37
C GLU A 22 -8.98 14.54 12.22
N LEU A 23 -9.69 15.33 11.38
CA LEU A 23 -9.10 15.97 10.22
C LEU A 23 -9.13 17.49 10.41
N PHE A 24 -8.03 18.15 10.11
CA PHE A 24 -7.85 19.58 10.26
C PHE A 24 -7.49 20.23 8.93
N ILE A 25 -7.96 21.46 8.73
CA ILE A 25 -7.68 22.28 7.55
C ILE A 25 -7.11 23.61 7.99
N ALA A 26 -5.93 23.95 7.48
CA ALA A 26 -5.35 25.28 7.64
C ALA A 26 -5.94 26.23 6.61
N TRP A 27 -6.35 27.43 7.07
CA TRP A 27 -6.96 28.46 6.24
C TRP A 27 -6.12 29.73 6.27
N ARG A 28 -5.93 30.36 5.12
CA ARG A 28 -5.34 31.70 5.00
C ARG A 28 -6.23 32.55 4.12
N LYS A 29 -6.76 33.67 4.66
CA LYS A 29 -7.66 34.60 3.94
C LYS A 29 -8.79 33.88 3.17
N ASN A 30 -9.53 33.01 3.86
CA ASN A 30 -10.62 32.18 3.33
C ASN A 30 -10.25 31.19 2.22
N ARG A 31 -8.97 30.83 2.11
CA ARG A 31 -8.51 29.75 1.21
C ARG A 31 -7.90 28.62 2.02
N PRO A 32 -8.26 27.36 1.74
CA PRO A 32 -7.56 26.24 2.34
C PRO A 32 -6.13 26.20 1.80
N VAL A 33 -5.15 26.10 2.68
CA VAL A 33 -3.72 26.10 2.35
C VAL A 33 -2.98 24.85 2.83
N GLY A 34 -3.65 24.01 3.62
CA GLY A 34 -3.11 22.72 4.03
C GLY A 34 -4.12 21.88 4.79
N THR A 35 -3.85 20.61 4.92
CA THR A 35 -4.65 19.63 5.66
C THR A 35 -3.74 18.67 6.43
N ILE A 36 -4.25 18.12 7.53
CA ILE A 36 -3.64 17.02 8.26
C ILE A 36 -4.74 16.20 8.92
N ALA A 37 -4.57 14.87 8.97
CA ALA A 37 -5.33 13.99 9.82
C ALA A 37 -4.48 13.57 11.01
N CYS A 38 -5.09 13.48 12.18
CA CYS A 38 -4.51 12.93 13.39
C CYS A 38 -5.32 11.70 13.76
N ALA A 39 -4.67 10.58 14.01
CA ALA A 39 -5.34 9.31 14.26
C ALA A 39 -4.61 8.49 15.32
N GLU A 40 -5.35 7.63 16.02
CA GLU A 40 -4.79 6.54 16.81
C GLU A 40 -5.24 5.20 16.23
N ASP A 41 -4.30 4.33 15.89
CA ASP A 41 -4.53 2.93 15.55
C ASP A 41 -4.49 2.11 16.85
N LEU A 42 -5.66 1.72 17.34
CA LEU A 42 -5.77 0.99 18.61
C LEU A 42 -5.15 -0.41 18.57
N VAL A 43 -5.08 -1.02 17.38
CA VAL A 43 -4.36 -2.31 17.21
C VAL A 43 -2.87 -2.09 17.42
N ARG A 44 -2.31 -1.01 16.82
CA ARG A 44 -0.91 -0.64 17.01
C ARG A 44 -0.62 -0.31 18.48
N THR A 45 -1.41 0.56 19.09
CA THR A 45 -1.27 0.92 20.52
C THR A 45 -1.30 -0.32 21.41
N LYS A 46 -2.24 -1.24 21.19
CA LYS A 46 -2.34 -2.49 21.95
C LYS A 46 -1.14 -3.41 21.72
N THR A 47 -0.65 -3.50 20.49
CA THR A 47 0.45 -4.39 20.12
C THR A 47 1.78 -3.91 20.70
N HIS A 48 2.03 -2.61 20.65
CA HIS A 48 3.32 -2.03 21.08
C HIS A 48 3.31 -1.48 22.50
N GLY A 49 2.13 -1.39 23.15
CA GLY A 49 1.97 -0.89 24.50
C GLY A 49 2.16 0.64 24.61
N VAL A 50 2.29 1.35 23.51
CA VAL A 50 2.51 2.80 23.44
C VAL A 50 1.57 3.40 22.40
N GLY A 51 0.83 4.44 22.81
CA GLY A 51 -0.03 5.21 21.90
C GLY A 51 0.75 6.27 21.14
N GLU A 52 0.65 6.27 19.82
CA GLU A 52 1.25 7.26 18.94
C GLU A 52 0.18 7.92 18.07
N CYS A 53 0.33 9.23 17.85
CA CYS A 53 -0.53 9.95 16.91
C CYS A 53 -0.03 9.68 15.49
N MET A 54 -0.81 8.93 14.73
CA MET A 54 -0.57 8.71 13.32
C MET A 54 -1.03 9.95 12.54
N ILE A 55 -0.10 10.65 11.88
CA ILE A 55 -0.44 11.80 11.03
C ILE A 55 -0.52 11.37 9.57
N GLY A 56 -1.56 11.82 8.88
CA GLY A 56 -1.80 11.49 7.47
C GLY A 56 -2.59 12.57 6.74
N PHE A 57 -2.97 12.30 5.50
CA PHE A 57 -3.63 13.27 4.63
C PHE A 57 -2.97 14.65 4.71
N PHE A 58 -1.64 14.64 4.93
CA PHE A 58 -0.87 15.86 4.96
C PHE A 58 -0.75 16.41 3.56
N ASP A 59 -1.35 17.58 3.36
CA ASP A 59 -1.20 18.36 2.14
C ASP A 59 -0.95 19.83 2.55
N CYS A 60 0.07 20.44 2.02
CA CYS A 60 0.51 21.76 2.44
C CYS A 60 1.13 22.48 1.26
N ILE A 61 0.82 23.78 1.11
CA ILE A 61 1.57 24.65 0.22
C ILE A 61 3.03 24.77 0.70
N ASP A 62 3.95 25.17 -0.17
CA ASP A 62 5.35 25.41 0.20
C ASP A 62 5.47 26.65 1.11
N ASP A 63 5.09 26.45 2.36
CA ASP A 63 5.04 27.51 3.37
C ASP A 63 5.22 26.90 4.77
N TYR A 64 6.33 27.28 5.42
CA TYR A 64 6.70 26.74 6.72
C TYR A 64 5.67 27.06 7.82
N GLU A 65 5.12 28.29 7.85
CA GLU A 65 4.15 28.69 8.88
C GLU A 65 2.86 27.85 8.82
N VAL A 66 2.46 27.45 7.60
CA VAL A 66 1.30 26.56 7.40
C VAL A 66 1.61 25.15 7.92
N ALA A 67 2.78 24.63 7.59
CA ALA A 67 3.19 23.31 8.07
C ALA A 67 3.33 23.29 9.60
N GLU A 68 3.98 24.29 10.17
CA GLU A 68 4.13 24.47 11.62
C GLU A 68 2.76 24.51 12.32
N ALA A 69 1.81 25.28 11.79
CA ALA A 69 0.46 25.35 12.36
C ALA A 69 -0.26 24.00 12.32
N LEU A 70 -0.11 23.21 11.25
CA LEU A 70 -0.68 21.88 11.13
C LEU A 70 -0.03 20.90 12.13
N PHE A 71 1.29 20.94 12.28
CA PHE A 71 2.00 20.07 13.23
C PHE A 71 1.72 20.47 14.68
N CYS A 72 1.65 21.76 15.01
CA CYS A 72 1.24 22.22 16.33
C CYS A 72 -0.19 21.76 16.67
N GLN A 73 -1.11 21.74 15.71
CA GLN A 73 -2.44 21.19 15.90
C GLN A 73 -2.40 19.68 16.16
N ALA A 74 -1.57 18.95 15.42
CA ALA A 74 -1.38 17.51 15.63
C ALA A 74 -0.77 17.20 17.00
N GLU A 75 0.22 17.98 17.46
CA GLU A 75 0.77 17.84 18.81
C GLU A 75 -0.30 18.13 19.89
N THR A 76 -1.11 19.15 19.69
CA THR A 76 -2.19 19.51 20.63
C THR A 76 -3.18 18.35 20.75
N TRP A 77 -3.57 17.78 19.62
CA TRP A 77 -4.45 16.63 19.56
C TRP A 77 -3.81 15.40 20.22
N ALA A 78 -2.54 15.11 19.92
CA ALA A 78 -1.81 14.01 20.51
C ALA A 78 -1.76 14.10 22.06
N ARG A 79 -1.40 15.28 22.58
CA ARG A 79 -1.39 15.52 24.03
C ARG A 79 -2.76 15.34 24.67
N ALA A 80 -3.84 15.81 24.02
CA ALA A 80 -5.20 15.65 24.52
C ALA A 80 -5.64 14.18 24.60
N HIS A 81 -5.03 13.30 23.79
CA HIS A 81 -5.29 11.85 23.77
C HIS A 81 -4.22 11.02 24.49
N ASN A 82 -3.29 11.66 25.21
CA ASN A 82 -2.15 11.01 25.92
C ASN A 82 -1.24 10.17 25.00
N LEU A 83 -1.08 10.60 23.74
CA LEU A 83 -0.18 9.98 22.79
C LEU A 83 1.21 10.61 22.89
N VAL A 84 2.25 9.78 22.79
CA VAL A 84 3.63 10.18 23.16
C VAL A 84 4.45 10.76 22.00
N ALA A 85 4.05 10.50 20.76
CA ALA A 85 4.77 10.92 19.57
C ALA A 85 3.82 11.17 18.39
N LEU A 86 4.28 11.95 17.40
CA LEU A 86 3.70 12.01 16.07
C LEU A 86 4.44 11.05 15.16
N TYR A 87 3.71 10.19 14.45
CA TYR A 87 4.26 9.20 13.53
C TYR A 87 3.56 9.30 12.16
N GLY A 88 4.28 9.29 11.08
CA GLY A 88 3.64 9.35 9.74
C GLY A 88 4.64 9.56 8.61
N THR A 89 4.15 9.71 7.38
CA THR A 89 2.73 9.92 7.00
C THR A 89 1.95 8.60 6.94
N TYR A 90 0.68 8.63 7.34
CA TYR A 90 -0.20 7.47 7.41
C TYR A 90 -1.65 7.87 7.08
N ASN A 91 -2.18 7.44 5.96
CA ASN A 91 -3.47 7.92 5.44
C ASN A 91 -4.68 7.08 5.85
N LEU A 92 -4.76 6.64 7.10
CA LEU A 92 -5.80 5.75 7.65
C LEU A 92 -5.89 4.38 6.92
N ASP A 93 -4.77 3.99 6.31
CA ASP A 93 -4.59 2.72 5.62
C ASP A 93 -3.11 2.33 5.71
N ARG A 94 -2.83 1.13 6.18
CA ARG A 94 -1.46 0.64 6.37
C ARG A 94 -0.70 0.46 5.06
N GLU A 95 -1.41 0.35 3.95
CA GLU A 95 -0.84 0.13 2.64
C GLU A 95 -0.77 1.40 1.78
N ASP A 96 -1.43 2.51 2.18
CA ASP A 96 -1.46 3.74 1.38
C ASP A 96 -0.28 4.65 1.69
N SER A 97 0.61 4.78 0.73
CA SER A 97 1.53 5.92 0.55
C SER A 97 2.27 6.38 1.82
N ARG A 98 2.87 5.44 2.55
CA ARG A 98 3.65 5.77 3.76
C ARG A 98 4.90 6.56 3.42
N GLY A 99 5.27 7.46 4.34
CA GLY A 99 6.51 8.20 4.31
C GLY A 99 6.52 9.33 3.29
N ILE A 100 7.70 9.88 3.07
CA ILE A 100 7.97 10.98 2.16
C ILE A 100 8.91 10.50 1.06
N LEU A 101 8.52 10.75 -0.20
CA LEU A 101 9.38 10.44 -1.34
C LEU A 101 10.63 11.34 -1.30
N ILE A 102 11.81 10.74 -1.24
CA ILE A 102 13.08 11.46 -1.24
C ILE A 102 13.80 11.40 -2.59
N GLU A 103 13.68 10.29 -3.31
CA GLU A 103 14.29 10.08 -4.62
C GLU A 103 13.28 9.49 -5.63
N GLY A 104 13.58 9.59 -6.94
CA GLY A 104 12.76 9.01 -8.02
C GLY A 104 11.52 9.82 -8.40
N ARG A 105 11.49 11.13 -8.11
CA ARG A 105 10.37 12.03 -8.45
C ARG A 105 10.19 12.23 -9.95
N ASP A 106 11.18 11.94 -10.74
CA ASP A 106 11.19 11.97 -12.21
C ASP A 106 10.38 10.81 -12.83
N ARG A 107 10.02 9.83 -12.02
CA ARG A 107 9.26 8.64 -12.45
C ARG A 107 7.79 8.75 -12.02
N PRO A 108 6.84 8.30 -12.88
CA PRO A 108 5.44 8.22 -12.48
C PRO A 108 5.29 7.26 -11.28
N PRO A 109 4.48 7.62 -10.27
CA PRO A 109 4.22 6.72 -9.16
C PRO A 109 3.45 5.48 -9.63
N VAL A 110 3.74 4.34 -9.05
CA VAL A 110 2.92 3.13 -9.18
C VAL A 110 1.84 3.12 -8.10
N SER A 111 0.89 2.20 -8.21
CA SER A 111 -0.17 2.02 -7.21
C SER A 111 0.45 1.82 -5.82
N TYR A 112 -0.13 2.43 -4.80
CA TYR A 112 0.32 2.42 -3.39
C TYR A 112 1.66 3.12 -3.09
N CYS A 113 2.30 3.73 -4.06
CA CYS A 113 3.47 4.57 -3.83
C CYS A 113 3.05 6.05 -3.79
N GLY A 114 3.42 6.74 -2.71
CA GLY A 114 3.20 8.18 -2.57
C GLY A 114 4.06 8.97 -3.55
N HIS A 115 3.54 10.10 -3.99
CA HIS A 115 4.29 11.07 -4.75
C HIS A 115 3.97 12.46 -4.18
N ASN A 116 4.89 12.99 -3.40
CA ASN A 116 4.73 14.27 -2.73
C ASN A 116 5.78 15.29 -3.18
N PRO A 117 5.49 16.60 -3.00
CA PRO A 117 6.42 17.66 -3.37
C PRO A 117 7.77 17.55 -2.68
N PRO A 118 8.87 18.00 -3.33
CA PRO A 118 10.21 17.90 -2.76
C PRO A 118 10.41 18.71 -1.48
N TYR A 119 9.65 19.78 -1.27
CA TYR A 119 9.74 20.60 -0.09
C TYR A 119 9.17 19.95 1.18
N TYR A 120 8.40 18.85 1.07
CA TYR A 120 7.83 18.16 2.24
C TYR A 120 8.92 17.68 3.20
N GLN A 121 10.00 17.10 2.71
CA GLN A 121 11.11 16.68 3.54
C GLN A 121 11.61 17.82 4.43
N SER A 122 11.88 18.98 3.85
CA SER A 122 12.32 20.18 4.61
C SER A 122 11.27 20.66 5.61
N LEU A 123 9.98 20.61 5.28
CA LEU A 123 8.92 20.99 6.21
C LEU A 123 8.88 20.07 7.43
N PHE A 124 9.00 18.76 7.24
CA PHE A 124 9.03 17.80 8.34
C PHE A 124 10.29 17.97 9.20
N GLU A 125 11.47 17.96 8.59
CA GLU A 125 12.75 18.08 9.32
C GLU A 125 12.84 19.36 10.14
N ARG A 126 12.42 20.50 9.59
CA ARG A 126 12.40 21.79 10.31
C ARG A 126 11.40 21.82 11.47
N ASN A 127 10.37 20.97 11.45
CA ASN A 127 9.42 20.81 12.55
C ASN A 127 9.82 19.71 13.52
N GLY A 128 11.09 19.25 13.48
CA GLY A 128 11.65 18.33 14.45
C GLY A 128 11.37 16.84 14.19
N PHE A 129 10.81 16.50 13.03
CA PHE A 129 10.68 15.09 12.66
C PHE A 129 12.03 14.51 12.25
N SER A 130 12.27 13.29 12.63
CA SER A 130 13.40 12.49 12.23
C SER A 130 12.94 11.26 11.47
N LYS A 131 13.83 10.70 10.67
CA LYS A 131 13.61 9.44 9.96
C LYS A 131 13.44 8.31 10.97
N ASP A 132 12.44 7.46 10.71
CA ASP A 132 12.16 6.25 11.46
C ASP A 132 12.54 5.02 10.63
N GLY A 133 13.61 4.33 11.03
CA GLY A 133 14.11 3.14 10.35
C GLY A 133 14.79 3.39 8.99
N ASP A 134 14.84 2.34 8.17
CA ASP A 134 15.47 2.36 6.84
C ASP A 134 14.55 2.92 5.76
N ASP A 135 15.15 3.37 4.65
CA ASP A 135 14.38 3.82 3.48
C ASP A 135 13.68 2.65 2.78
N GLY A 136 12.41 2.85 2.46
CA GLY A 136 11.69 1.95 1.57
C GLY A 136 12.18 2.13 0.12
N LEU A 137 12.64 1.05 -0.50
CA LEU A 137 13.13 1.06 -1.89
C LEU A 137 12.06 0.47 -2.82
N ALA A 138 11.78 1.19 -3.92
CA ALA A 138 10.96 0.67 -5.01
C ALA A 138 11.87 0.25 -6.18
N TYR A 139 11.68 -0.96 -6.68
CA TYR A 139 12.42 -1.50 -7.82
C TYR A 139 11.53 -1.61 -9.04
N ILE A 140 12.10 -1.38 -10.22
CA ILE A 140 11.48 -1.68 -11.51
C ILE A 140 12.27 -2.81 -12.15
N ILE A 141 11.59 -3.91 -12.42
CA ILE A 141 12.15 -5.08 -13.10
C ILE A 141 11.50 -5.14 -14.49
N LYS A 142 12.31 -5.13 -15.52
CA LYS A 142 11.85 -5.42 -16.89
C LYS A 142 11.81 -6.94 -17.04
N VAL A 143 10.61 -7.48 -17.23
CA VAL A 143 10.44 -8.91 -17.52
C VAL A 143 10.78 -9.14 -19.00
N ASP A 144 11.92 -9.76 -19.24
CA ASP A 144 12.37 -10.21 -20.55
C ASP A 144 12.67 -11.72 -20.43
N LEU A 145 11.82 -12.54 -21.01
CA LEU A 145 11.95 -13.98 -20.88
C LEU A 145 13.19 -14.55 -21.59
N GLU A 146 13.87 -13.76 -22.43
CA GLU A 146 15.13 -14.14 -23.07
C GLU A 146 16.36 -13.70 -22.25
N ASP A 147 16.16 -12.87 -21.21
CA ASP A 147 17.25 -12.45 -20.32
C ASP A 147 17.87 -13.65 -19.58
N PRO A 148 19.22 -13.80 -19.59
CA PRO A 148 19.90 -14.92 -18.93
C PRO A 148 19.58 -15.08 -17.44
N GLU A 149 19.36 -13.98 -16.70
CA GLU A 149 19.02 -14.01 -15.28
C GLU A 149 17.59 -14.52 -15.07
N ILE A 150 16.65 -14.05 -15.88
CA ILE A 150 15.27 -14.55 -15.89
C ILE A 150 15.26 -16.03 -16.29
N GLN A 151 15.99 -16.42 -17.34
CA GLN A 151 16.14 -17.82 -17.74
C GLN A 151 16.75 -18.69 -16.63
N HIS A 152 17.66 -18.14 -15.84
CA HIS A 152 18.18 -18.88 -14.69
C HIS A 152 17.08 -19.12 -13.62
N LEU A 153 16.28 -18.10 -13.32
CA LEU A 153 15.14 -18.20 -12.42
C LEU A 153 14.12 -19.25 -12.91
N LEU A 154 13.76 -19.22 -14.20
CA LEU A 154 12.84 -20.20 -14.81
C LEU A 154 13.35 -21.64 -14.66
N ARG A 155 14.66 -21.87 -14.92
CA ARG A 155 15.27 -23.20 -14.71
C ARG A 155 15.27 -23.66 -13.24
N LEU A 156 15.42 -22.73 -12.29
CA LEU A 156 15.30 -23.05 -10.87
C LEU A 156 13.85 -23.42 -10.53
N ALA A 157 12.87 -22.68 -11.03
CA ALA A 157 11.46 -22.97 -10.85
C ALA A 157 11.09 -24.37 -11.37
N ASP A 158 11.58 -24.75 -12.54
CA ASP A 158 11.33 -26.10 -13.09
C ASP A 158 11.89 -27.20 -12.18
N LYS A 159 13.08 -27.00 -11.61
CA LYS A 159 13.65 -27.96 -10.63
C LYS A 159 12.81 -28.06 -9.35
N VAL A 160 12.27 -26.94 -8.88
CA VAL A 160 11.39 -26.93 -7.69
C VAL A 160 10.08 -27.66 -7.99
N ARG A 161 9.46 -27.41 -9.15
CA ARG A 161 8.23 -28.12 -9.59
C ARG A 161 8.40 -29.63 -9.63
N GLN A 162 9.56 -30.12 -10.07
CA GLN A 162 9.85 -31.55 -10.13
C GLN A 162 10.03 -32.22 -8.75
N ARG A 163 10.42 -31.46 -7.73
CA ARG A 163 10.76 -31.98 -6.40
C ARG A 163 9.65 -31.84 -5.38
N ARG A 164 8.73 -30.89 -5.60
CA ARG A 164 7.70 -30.50 -4.64
C ARG A 164 6.35 -30.35 -5.32
N ASN A 165 5.31 -30.76 -4.63
CA ASN A 165 3.93 -30.66 -5.14
C ASN A 165 3.29 -29.32 -4.78
N PHE A 166 3.93 -28.21 -5.16
CA PHE A 166 3.34 -26.89 -5.03
C PHE A 166 2.40 -26.61 -6.21
N ILE A 167 1.24 -26.04 -5.90
CA ILE A 167 0.27 -25.56 -6.87
C ILE A 167 0.28 -24.03 -6.80
N ILE A 168 0.53 -23.36 -7.92
CA ILE A 168 0.37 -21.91 -8.03
C ILE A 168 -0.92 -21.65 -8.77
N ARG A 169 -1.84 -20.92 -8.12
CA ARG A 169 -3.13 -20.56 -8.72
C ARG A 169 -3.35 -19.05 -8.68
N GLY A 170 -4.24 -18.57 -9.52
CA GLY A 170 -4.79 -17.22 -9.46
C GLY A 170 -5.80 -17.02 -8.32
N GLY A 171 -6.19 -15.80 -8.07
CA GLY A 171 -7.23 -15.43 -7.10
C GLY A 171 -8.61 -15.95 -7.51
N ASN A 172 -9.42 -16.33 -6.54
CA ASN A 172 -10.77 -16.82 -6.76
C ASN A 172 -11.81 -15.75 -6.39
N LEU A 173 -12.26 -14.97 -7.37
CA LEU A 173 -13.28 -13.94 -7.16
C LEU A 173 -14.66 -14.47 -6.74
N LYS A 174 -14.91 -15.80 -6.85
CA LYS A 174 -16.15 -16.41 -6.36
C LYS A 174 -16.10 -16.74 -4.87
N ASP A 175 -14.91 -16.76 -4.27
CA ASP A 175 -14.66 -17.03 -2.86
C ASP A 175 -13.86 -15.89 -2.22
N ILE A 176 -14.30 -14.64 -2.42
CA ILE A 176 -13.59 -13.45 -1.92
C ILE A 176 -13.42 -13.49 -0.41
N GLU A 177 -14.41 -13.94 0.33
CA GLU A 177 -14.35 -14.07 1.78
C GLU A 177 -13.22 -15.03 2.21
N GLY A 178 -13.14 -16.19 1.56
CA GLY A 178 -12.07 -17.15 1.82
C GLY A 178 -10.69 -16.64 1.38
N GLU A 179 -10.59 -15.85 0.30
CA GLU A 179 -9.32 -15.24 -0.09
C GLU A 179 -8.87 -14.17 0.91
N ILE A 180 -9.80 -13.37 1.43
CA ILE A 180 -9.52 -12.40 2.49
C ILE A 180 -8.97 -13.10 3.74
N ASP A 181 -9.58 -14.22 4.17
CA ASP A 181 -9.11 -14.99 5.31
C ASP A 181 -7.70 -15.56 5.09
N ARG A 182 -7.41 -16.07 3.88
CA ARG A 182 -6.08 -16.58 3.50
C ARG A 182 -5.03 -15.45 3.50
N ILE A 183 -5.37 -14.29 2.94
CA ILE A 183 -4.49 -13.11 2.94
C ILE A 183 -4.22 -12.67 4.37
N LEU A 184 -5.24 -12.59 5.21
CA LEU A 184 -5.12 -12.21 6.62
C LEU A 184 -4.16 -13.15 7.38
N GLU A 185 -4.33 -14.46 7.22
CA GLU A 185 -3.45 -15.46 7.83
C GLU A 185 -2.00 -15.32 7.33
N LEU A 186 -1.81 -15.24 6.01
CA LEU A 186 -0.48 -15.14 5.39
C LEU A 186 0.24 -13.86 5.82
N GLN A 187 -0.44 -12.71 5.80
CA GLN A 187 0.15 -11.43 6.22
C GLN A 187 0.57 -11.49 7.70
N ASN A 188 -0.32 -11.94 8.57
CA ASN A 188 -0.04 -11.96 10.00
C ASN A 188 1.06 -12.96 10.38
N ARG A 189 1.09 -14.14 9.76
CA ARG A 189 2.13 -15.15 10.03
C ARG A 189 3.44 -14.86 9.31
N GLY A 190 3.35 -14.45 8.06
CA GLY A 190 4.53 -14.24 7.23
C GLY A 190 5.32 -12.99 7.58
N LEU A 191 4.67 -11.95 8.11
CA LEU A 191 5.30 -10.68 8.47
C LEU A 191 5.58 -10.53 9.97
N ALA A 192 5.16 -11.47 10.82
CA ALA A 192 5.31 -11.39 12.27
C ALA A 192 6.77 -11.26 12.76
N HIS A 193 7.74 -11.62 11.91
CA HIS A 193 9.16 -11.55 12.24
C HIS A 193 9.77 -10.15 12.08
N PHE A 194 9.06 -9.22 11.43
CA PHE A 194 9.53 -7.84 11.30
C PHE A 194 9.37 -7.07 12.61
N GLU A 195 10.42 -6.38 13.00
CA GLU A 195 10.37 -5.46 14.15
C GLU A 195 9.32 -4.36 13.90
N GLY A 196 8.53 -4.04 14.91
CA GLY A 196 7.45 -3.06 14.79
C GLY A 196 6.24 -3.52 13.98
N PHE A 197 6.15 -4.81 13.63
CA PHE A 197 4.97 -5.34 12.94
C PHE A 197 3.72 -5.17 13.79
N THR A 198 2.67 -4.63 13.17
CA THR A 198 1.32 -4.54 13.76
C THR A 198 0.40 -5.48 13.01
N PRO A 199 -0.29 -6.43 13.69
CA PRO A 199 -1.16 -7.38 13.02
C PRO A 199 -2.27 -6.71 12.22
N TYR A 200 -2.58 -7.27 11.06
CA TYR A 200 -3.75 -6.87 10.29
C TYR A 200 -5.00 -7.42 10.93
N THR A 201 -6.07 -6.61 10.92
CA THR A 201 -7.43 -7.07 11.21
C THR A 201 -8.12 -7.45 9.90
N ARG A 202 -9.25 -8.18 10.00
CA ARG A 202 -10.07 -8.46 8.82
C ARG A 202 -10.49 -7.16 8.13
N ALA A 203 -10.91 -6.16 8.91
CA ALA A 203 -11.29 -4.85 8.41
C ALA A 203 -10.18 -4.17 7.60
N SER A 204 -8.92 -4.27 8.05
CA SER A 204 -7.80 -3.69 7.32
C SER A 204 -7.52 -4.42 6.00
N ILE A 205 -7.67 -5.76 5.94
CA ILE A 205 -7.54 -6.50 4.67
C ILE A 205 -8.70 -6.18 3.72
N GLU A 206 -9.93 -6.10 4.22
CA GLU A 206 -11.09 -5.69 3.41
C GLU A 206 -10.94 -4.28 2.83
N ALA A 207 -10.37 -3.34 3.59
CA ALA A 207 -10.07 -1.99 3.12
C ALA A 207 -9.12 -1.97 1.92
N ILE A 208 -8.19 -2.93 1.85
CA ILE A 208 -7.23 -3.07 0.75
C ILE A 208 -7.87 -3.80 -0.44
N VAL A 209 -8.51 -4.95 -0.19
CA VAL A 209 -8.96 -5.87 -1.24
C VAL A 209 -10.22 -5.37 -1.95
N LEU A 210 -11.26 -4.96 -1.18
CA LEU A 210 -12.57 -4.67 -1.78
C LEU A 210 -12.55 -3.52 -2.81
N PRO A 211 -11.82 -2.40 -2.62
CA PRO A 211 -11.73 -1.36 -3.63
C PRO A 211 -11.02 -1.80 -4.92
N MET A 212 -10.16 -2.83 -4.82
CA MET A 212 -9.37 -3.33 -5.94
C MET A 212 -10.11 -4.30 -6.84
N LEU A 213 -11.19 -4.92 -6.38
CA LEU A 213 -11.92 -5.97 -7.11
C LEU A 213 -12.33 -5.58 -8.53
N ASN A 214 -12.57 -4.29 -8.78
CA ASN A 214 -12.99 -3.78 -10.10
C ASN A 214 -11.82 -3.54 -11.08
N ILE A 215 -10.58 -3.53 -10.59
CA ILE A 215 -9.38 -3.23 -11.38
C ILE A 215 -8.37 -4.37 -11.37
N LEU A 216 -8.56 -5.32 -10.48
CA LEU A 216 -7.68 -6.44 -10.24
C LEU A 216 -7.88 -7.50 -11.33
N ASP A 217 -6.77 -8.00 -11.87
CA ASP A 217 -6.77 -9.22 -12.67
C ASP A 217 -6.52 -10.42 -11.74
N PRO A 218 -7.51 -11.31 -11.53
CA PRO A 218 -7.34 -12.43 -10.62
C PRO A 218 -6.20 -13.37 -11.03
N GLU A 219 -5.83 -13.40 -12.31
CA GLU A 219 -4.70 -14.19 -12.78
C GLU A 219 -3.33 -13.63 -12.33
N LEU A 220 -3.26 -12.36 -11.95
CA LEU A 220 -2.06 -11.71 -11.41
C LEU A 220 -1.98 -11.75 -9.88
N VAL A 221 -3.03 -12.19 -9.19
CA VAL A 221 -3.01 -12.39 -7.74
C VAL A 221 -2.73 -13.86 -7.45
N LEU A 222 -1.47 -14.17 -7.20
CA LEU A 222 -1.05 -15.56 -7.10
C LEU A 222 -1.07 -16.07 -5.66
N PHE A 223 -1.56 -17.29 -5.50
CA PHE A 223 -1.45 -18.07 -4.27
C PHE A 223 -0.64 -19.33 -4.52
N ALA A 224 0.25 -19.64 -3.59
CA ALA A 224 0.96 -20.92 -3.56
C ALA A 224 0.30 -21.85 -2.54
N GLU A 225 0.00 -23.06 -2.97
CA GLU A 225 -0.63 -24.08 -2.13
C GLU A 225 0.20 -25.36 -2.10
N VAL A 226 0.19 -26.04 -0.97
CA VAL A 226 0.75 -27.38 -0.78
C VAL A 226 -0.13 -28.17 0.18
N ASP A 227 -0.49 -29.38 -0.18
CA ASP A 227 -1.36 -30.28 0.59
C ASP A 227 -2.67 -29.60 1.03
N GLY A 228 -3.25 -28.76 0.16
CA GLY A 228 -4.48 -28.02 0.40
C GLY A 228 -4.36 -26.81 1.33
N LYS A 229 -3.13 -26.43 1.73
CA LYS A 229 -2.87 -25.24 2.55
C LYS A 229 -2.24 -24.14 1.70
N THR A 230 -2.71 -22.90 1.88
CA THR A 230 -2.09 -21.74 1.26
C THR A 230 -0.86 -21.34 2.06
N VAL A 231 0.29 -21.25 1.39
CA VAL A 231 1.61 -21.05 2.02
C VAL A 231 2.35 -19.82 1.50
N GLY A 232 1.84 -19.21 0.43
CA GLY A 232 2.42 -18.01 -0.14
C GLY A 232 1.41 -17.20 -0.93
N TRP A 233 1.68 -15.91 -1.05
CA TRP A 233 0.85 -14.94 -1.74
C TRP A 233 1.70 -13.91 -2.48
N PHE A 234 1.34 -13.62 -3.72
CA PHE A 234 2.03 -12.65 -4.58
C PHE A 234 0.99 -11.76 -5.27
N PRO A 235 0.66 -10.59 -4.71
CA PRO A 235 -0.35 -9.68 -5.24
C PRO A 235 0.20 -8.85 -6.40
N GLY A 236 -0.11 -9.19 -7.62
CA GLY A 236 0.12 -8.36 -8.78
C GLY A 236 -1.10 -7.50 -9.10
N VAL A 237 -0.92 -6.19 -9.14
CA VAL A 237 -1.98 -5.23 -9.48
C VAL A 237 -1.58 -4.46 -10.73
N PRO A 238 -2.42 -4.43 -11.78
CA PRO A 238 -2.15 -3.59 -12.95
C PRO A 238 -1.93 -2.13 -12.55
N ASN A 239 -0.87 -1.50 -13.04
CA ASN A 239 -0.57 -0.11 -12.69
C ASN A 239 -1.52 0.87 -13.38
N MET A 240 -2.67 1.09 -12.75
CA MET A 240 -3.70 2.01 -13.26
C MET A 240 -3.22 3.46 -13.41
N ASN A 241 -2.12 3.86 -12.77
CA ASN A 241 -1.57 5.20 -12.90
C ASN A 241 -1.08 5.49 -14.35
N GLU A 242 -0.73 4.45 -15.12
CA GLU A 242 -0.45 4.61 -16.55
C GLU A 242 -1.65 5.12 -17.34
N ILE A 243 -2.86 4.75 -16.92
CA ILE A 243 -4.12 5.21 -17.54
C ILE A 243 -4.55 6.54 -16.91
N LEU A 244 -4.53 6.63 -15.58
CA LEU A 244 -5.03 7.78 -14.83
C LEU A 244 -4.23 9.06 -15.10
N SER A 245 -2.93 8.95 -15.38
CA SER A 245 -2.07 10.10 -15.74
C SER A 245 -2.57 10.89 -16.96
N HIS A 246 -3.33 10.24 -17.85
CA HIS A 246 -3.91 10.87 -19.04
C HIS A 246 -5.30 11.52 -18.82
N LEU A 247 -5.88 11.37 -17.60
CA LEU A 247 -7.28 11.72 -17.35
C LEU A 247 -7.49 13.04 -16.60
N ASN A 248 -6.42 13.75 -16.28
CA ASN A 248 -6.48 15.08 -15.65
C ASN A 248 -7.40 15.16 -14.41
N GLY A 249 -7.54 14.04 -13.66
CA GLY A 249 -8.34 13.92 -12.45
C GLY A 249 -9.84 13.81 -12.66
N LEU A 250 -10.33 13.47 -13.88
CA LEU A 250 -11.74 13.30 -14.20
C LEU A 250 -12.60 14.53 -13.83
N ARG A 251 -12.08 15.73 -14.11
CA ARG A 251 -12.72 16.99 -13.73
C ARG A 251 -13.85 17.41 -14.67
N HIS A 252 -13.82 16.92 -15.91
CA HIS A 252 -14.75 17.31 -16.99
C HIS A 252 -15.42 16.10 -17.64
N PRO A 253 -16.62 16.24 -18.22
CA PRO A 253 -17.32 15.15 -18.88
C PRO A 253 -16.50 14.45 -19.99
N TRP A 254 -15.67 15.18 -20.73
CA TRP A 254 -14.79 14.60 -21.75
C TRP A 254 -13.64 13.77 -21.20
N ASP A 255 -13.29 13.92 -19.93
CA ASP A 255 -12.29 13.06 -19.28
C ASP A 255 -12.84 11.63 -19.11
N TYR A 256 -14.16 11.47 -18.95
CA TYR A 256 -14.82 10.17 -18.95
C TYR A 256 -14.81 9.51 -20.33
N LEU A 257 -14.94 10.29 -21.41
CA LEU A 257 -14.78 9.79 -22.78
C LEU A 257 -13.34 9.36 -23.05
N ARG A 258 -12.38 10.12 -22.52
CA ARG A 258 -10.95 9.73 -22.55
C ARG A 258 -10.72 8.47 -21.75
N LEU A 259 -11.31 8.33 -20.56
CA LEU A 259 -11.24 7.11 -19.76
C LEU A 259 -11.74 5.90 -20.56
N LEU A 260 -12.90 5.98 -21.17
CA LEU A 260 -13.46 4.89 -22.00
C LEU A 260 -12.54 4.51 -23.17
N ARG A 261 -11.87 5.51 -23.76
CA ARG A 261 -10.88 5.25 -24.82
C ARG A 261 -9.61 4.59 -24.28
N HIS A 262 -9.10 5.05 -23.12
CA HIS A 262 -7.86 4.55 -22.51
C HIS A 262 -8.10 3.28 -21.67
N ALA A 263 -9.32 3.02 -21.21
CA ALA A 263 -9.67 1.77 -20.51
C ALA A 263 -9.49 0.51 -21.38
N ARG A 264 -9.36 0.69 -22.71
CA ARG A 264 -8.99 -0.38 -23.65
C ARG A 264 -7.48 -0.65 -23.69
N LEU A 265 -6.68 0.26 -23.14
CA LEU A 265 -5.23 0.07 -23.03
C LEU A 265 -4.96 -0.79 -21.80
N LYS A 266 -4.27 -1.89 -21.97
CA LYS A 266 -3.78 -2.68 -20.85
C LYS A 266 -2.57 -1.97 -20.24
N PRO A 267 -2.51 -1.80 -18.91
CA PRO A 267 -1.27 -1.37 -18.26
C PRO A 267 -0.10 -2.28 -18.64
N ARG A 268 1.06 -1.70 -18.81
CA ARG A 268 2.29 -2.43 -19.17
C ARG A 268 3.12 -2.83 -17.94
N THR A 269 2.76 -2.28 -16.79
CA THR A 269 3.45 -2.51 -15.52
C THR A 269 2.50 -3.18 -14.55
N VAL A 270 2.99 -4.18 -13.85
CA VAL A 270 2.33 -4.79 -12.69
C VAL A 270 3.02 -4.25 -11.44
N ALA A 271 2.25 -3.60 -10.57
CA ALA A 271 2.71 -3.20 -9.25
C ALA A 271 2.61 -4.41 -8.32
N VAL A 272 3.68 -4.66 -7.57
CA VAL A 272 3.74 -5.75 -6.59
C VAL A 272 4.14 -5.17 -5.25
N LYS A 273 3.39 -5.53 -4.21
CA LYS A 273 3.68 -5.13 -2.83
C LYS A 273 3.38 -6.30 -1.90
N SER A 274 4.21 -6.45 -0.88
CA SER A 274 3.98 -7.43 0.20
C SER A 274 3.91 -8.89 -0.27
N VAL A 275 4.87 -9.32 -1.09
CA VAL A 275 5.02 -10.76 -1.39
C VAL A 275 5.31 -11.51 -0.10
N VAL A 276 4.48 -12.49 0.21
CA VAL A 276 4.54 -13.23 1.48
C VAL A 276 4.66 -14.73 1.22
N VAL A 277 5.59 -15.34 1.93
CA VAL A 277 5.72 -16.80 2.06
C VAL A 277 5.84 -17.12 3.54
N LEU A 278 5.12 -18.13 4.02
CA LEU A 278 5.21 -18.54 5.42
C LEU A 278 6.64 -19.00 5.76
N PRO A 279 7.17 -18.65 6.97
CA PRO A 279 8.55 -18.92 7.34
C PRO A 279 9.00 -20.36 7.16
N GLU A 280 8.14 -21.33 7.46
CA GLU A 280 8.42 -22.77 7.30
C GLU A 280 8.61 -23.22 5.84
N TYR A 281 8.35 -22.31 4.88
CA TYR A 281 8.51 -22.60 3.44
C TYR A 281 9.58 -21.76 2.76
N TRP A 282 10.35 -20.92 3.47
CA TRP A 282 11.33 -20.02 2.83
C TRP A 282 12.40 -20.77 2.02
N ASP A 283 12.92 -21.88 2.55
CA ASP A 283 13.98 -22.67 1.91
C ASP A 283 13.44 -23.75 0.93
N THR A 284 12.15 -23.69 0.62
CA THR A 284 11.52 -24.73 -0.22
C THR A 284 11.50 -24.39 -1.71
N GLY A 285 11.80 -23.13 -2.06
CA GLY A 285 11.75 -22.62 -3.43
C GLY A 285 10.36 -22.14 -3.88
N VAL A 286 9.35 -22.12 -3.00
CA VAL A 286 8.00 -21.64 -3.35
C VAL A 286 7.99 -20.17 -3.80
N GLY A 287 8.85 -19.33 -3.22
CA GLY A 287 9.02 -17.94 -3.68
C GLY A 287 9.48 -17.85 -5.13
N VAL A 288 10.39 -18.75 -5.53
CA VAL A 288 10.87 -18.85 -6.93
C VAL A 288 9.73 -19.22 -7.87
N LEU A 289 8.84 -20.14 -7.45
CA LEU A 289 7.66 -20.52 -8.24
C LEU A 289 6.67 -19.37 -8.40
N LEU A 290 6.45 -18.58 -7.36
CA LEU A 290 5.58 -17.40 -7.42
C LEU A 290 6.14 -16.34 -8.38
N PHE A 291 7.45 -16.07 -8.33
CA PHE A 291 8.10 -15.14 -9.26
C PHE A 291 8.09 -15.66 -10.71
N ASP A 292 8.35 -16.95 -10.93
CA ASP A 292 8.28 -17.56 -12.26
C ASP A 292 6.88 -17.44 -12.87
N GLU A 293 5.86 -17.79 -12.10
CA GLU A 293 4.48 -17.71 -12.55
C GLU A 293 4.06 -16.26 -12.83
N MET A 294 4.45 -15.32 -11.96
CA MET A 294 4.19 -13.89 -12.18
C MET A 294 4.87 -13.40 -13.46
N ALA A 295 6.13 -13.77 -13.69
CA ALA A 295 6.86 -13.38 -14.89
C ALA A 295 6.17 -13.90 -16.16
N ARG A 296 5.71 -15.15 -16.15
CA ARG A 296 4.99 -15.76 -17.30
C ARG A 296 3.63 -15.13 -17.57
N ARG A 297 2.89 -14.75 -16.51
CA ARG A 297 1.56 -14.14 -16.68
C ARG A 297 1.62 -12.64 -17.00
N ALA A 298 2.71 -11.96 -16.62
CA ALA A 298 2.92 -10.54 -16.90
C ALA A 298 3.58 -10.29 -18.29
N ALA A 299 4.20 -11.28 -18.93
CA ALA A 299 4.79 -11.19 -20.26
C ALA A 299 3.73 -11.28 -21.37
#